data_6fb4b8c063a61ebc25d147e2c84fa12a
#
_entry.id   6fb4b8c063a61ebc25d147e2c84fa12a
#
_cell.length_a   1.000
_cell.length_b   1.000
_cell.length_c   1.000
_cell.angle_alpha   90.00
_cell.angle_beta   90.00
_cell.angle_gamma   90.00
#
_symmetry.space_group_name_H-M   'P 1'
#
loop_
_entity.id
_entity.type
_entity.pdbx_description
1 polymer ?
#
loop_
_entity_poly.entity_id
_entity_poly.type
_entity_poly.pdbx_seq_one_letter_code
_entity_poly.pdbx_strand_id
1 'polypeptide(L)'
;MTNTFRSAFYCFRPDSLKSAIQNPKWLGGLVFAFGLVICGAVAQAQQPPKIPRIGYISGTFSPSNPGPYVEALRQGMRELGYTEGKNFLIEYRGAEGKFETIPGIITELVRLKVDVLVLPIFYAIEAAKKATKTIPIVMITQVDPVAAGLVASLARPGGNITGLATLQRDLSGKRLELLAEVVPRLSRVGILRSANESVSAIGFKEYKTAARALKLQVESLEVQGSNPDLEGSFQAALKSHANALIAITSNPLFHNAKRVAQLAIKNRLPSMYEGNTWVEVGGLMSYSANDIEVFRRAAFYVDKILKGTKPADLPVEQPTKFDLVINLKTAKKIGVTIPQKILVRADRVIR
;
A
#
# COMPACT_ATOMS: atom_id res chain seq x y z
N MET A 1 58.97 -21.25 -14.56
CA MET A 1 59.92 -20.82 -13.55
C MET A 1 59.34 -21.16 -12.18
N THR A 2 59.83 -22.16 -11.64
CA THR A 2 59.81 -22.84 -10.36
C THR A 2 60.06 -21.92 -9.15
N ASN A 3 59.27 -22.08 -8.08
CA ASN A 3 59.69 -21.93 -6.67
C ASN A 3 58.59 -22.48 -5.75
N THR A 4 58.68 -23.69 -5.35
CA THR A 4 59.10 -24.36 -4.12
C THR A 4 58.66 -23.66 -2.82
N PHE A 5 57.60 -24.17 -2.19
CA PHE A 5 57.32 -24.00 -0.76
C PHE A 5 57.84 -25.26 -0.03
N ARG A 6 58.90 -25.07 0.77
CA ARG A 6 59.45 -26.06 1.70
C ARG A 6 58.57 -26.10 2.94
N SER A 7 57.94 -27.24 3.19
CA SER A 7 57.35 -27.65 4.47
C SER A 7 58.39 -28.03 5.47
N ALA A 8 58.48 -27.33 6.60
CA ALA A 8 59.23 -27.73 7.77
C ALA A 8 58.42 -28.68 8.63
N PHE A 9 58.67 -29.97 8.49
CA PHE A 9 58.24 -30.98 9.45
C PHE A 9 59.17 -30.91 10.70
N TYR A 10 58.63 -30.44 11.84
CA TYR A 10 59.26 -30.64 13.13
C TYR A 10 58.96 -32.06 13.61
N CYS A 11 60.00 -32.91 13.66
CA CYS A 11 59.94 -34.23 14.32
C CYS A 11 59.79 -33.99 15.82
N PHE A 12 58.64 -34.32 16.36
CA PHE A 12 58.47 -34.51 17.80
C PHE A 12 59.14 -35.83 18.23
N ARG A 13 60.17 -35.72 19.09
CA ARG A 13 60.76 -36.90 19.73
C ARG A 13 59.84 -37.48 20.82
N PRO A 14 59.56 -38.76 20.85
CA PRO A 14 58.61 -39.39 21.81
C PRO A 14 59.03 -39.33 23.28
N ASP A 15 60.30 -38.99 23.57
CA ASP A 15 60.83 -39.04 24.94
C ASP A 15 60.45 -37.84 25.81
N SER A 16 59.91 -36.80 25.26
CA SER A 16 59.49 -35.61 26.03
C SER A 16 58.08 -35.73 26.67
N LEU A 17 57.32 -36.76 26.30
CA LEU A 17 55.96 -36.97 26.86
C LEU A 17 55.95 -37.72 28.19
N LYS A 18 57.03 -38.48 28.50
CA LYS A 18 57.05 -39.29 29.73
C LYS A 18 57.37 -38.47 30.98
N SER A 19 58.06 -37.34 30.87
CA SER A 19 58.39 -36.47 32.01
C SER A 19 57.27 -35.55 32.46
N ALA A 20 56.26 -35.31 31.59
CA ALA A 20 55.13 -34.40 31.88
C ALA A 20 54.03 -35.09 32.74
N ILE A 21 54.03 -36.41 32.81
CA ILE A 21 52.96 -37.17 33.51
C ILE A 21 53.30 -37.39 35.01
N GLN A 22 54.52 -37.12 35.42
CA GLN A 22 54.95 -37.42 36.82
C GLN A 22 54.77 -36.25 37.81
N ASN A 23 54.22 -35.09 37.39
CA ASN A 23 54.06 -33.92 38.26
C ASN A 23 52.59 -33.51 38.36
N PRO A 24 51.84 -33.97 39.42
CA PRO A 24 50.39 -33.72 39.52
C PRO A 24 50.02 -32.25 39.66
N LYS A 25 50.97 -31.34 39.87
CA LYS A 25 50.70 -29.90 39.95
C LYS A 25 50.39 -29.25 38.60
N TRP A 26 50.71 -29.87 37.46
CA TRP A 26 50.44 -29.35 36.12
C TRP A 26 49.11 -29.77 35.53
N LEU A 27 48.54 -30.89 35.99
CA LEU A 27 47.23 -31.36 35.54
C LEU A 27 46.07 -30.41 35.98
N GLY A 28 46.23 -29.81 37.18
CA GLY A 28 45.22 -28.84 37.66
C GLY A 28 45.13 -27.58 36.83
N GLY A 29 46.30 -27.08 36.31
CA GLY A 29 46.34 -25.89 35.47
C GLY A 29 45.76 -26.06 34.06
N LEU A 30 45.98 -27.23 33.46
CA LEU A 30 45.46 -27.54 32.12
C LEU A 30 43.94 -27.79 32.11
N VAL A 31 43.41 -28.41 33.17
CA VAL A 31 41.95 -28.63 33.33
C VAL A 31 41.27 -27.26 33.59
N PHE A 32 41.87 -26.35 34.35
CA PHE A 32 41.34 -25.02 34.60
C PHE A 32 41.37 -24.13 33.34
N ALA A 33 42.42 -24.22 32.52
CA ALA A 33 42.53 -23.48 31.27
C ALA A 33 41.56 -24.00 30.20
N PHE A 34 41.32 -25.32 30.13
CA PHE A 34 40.35 -25.90 29.20
C PHE A 34 38.90 -25.62 29.64
N GLY A 35 38.62 -25.57 30.95
CA GLY A 35 37.31 -25.19 31.50
C GLY A 35 36.96 -23.72 31.22
N LEU A 36 37.91 -22.82 31.27
CA LEU A 36 37.69 -21.40 30.94
C LEU A 36 37.48 -21.11 29.44
N VAL A 37 38.11 -21.91 28.56
CA VAL A 37 37.89 -21.78 27.11
C VAL A 37 36.52 -22.32 26.70
N ILE A 38 36.00 -23.37 27.35
CA ILE A 38 34.66 -23.93 27.08
C ILE A 38 33.58 -23.03 27.66
N CYS A 39 33.75 -22.39 28.82
CA CYS A 39 32.81 -21.42 29.36
C CYS A 39 32.80 -20.08 28.57
N GLY A 40 33.90 -19.69 27.93
CA GLY A 40 33.94 -18.50 27.07
C GLY A 40 33.19 -18.67 25.72
N ALA A 41 33.02 -19.92 25.25
CA ALA A 41 32.33 -20.19 23.96
C ALA A 41 30.81 -20.28 24.08
N VAL A 42 30.24 -20.34 25.29
CA VAL A 42 28.77 -20.51 25.50
C VAL A 42 28.07 -19.19 25.84
N ALA A 43 28.83 -18.10 26.04
CA ALA A 43 28.28 -16.80 26.39
C ALA A 43 28.12 -15.83 25.20
N GLN A 44 28.01 -16.33 23.97
CA GLN A 44 27.25 -15.57 22.97
C GLN A 44 25.78 -15.74 23.32
N ALA A 45 25.32 -14.94 24.28
CA ALA A 45 23.90 -14.75 24.52
C ALA A 45 23.28 -14.44 23.16
N GLN A 46 22.51 -15.36 22.62
CA GLN A 46 21.64 -15.11 21.48
C GLN A 46 20.78 -13.94 21.92
N GLN A 47 21.10 -12.74 21.42
CA GLN A 47 20.18 -11.61 21.55
C GLN A 47 18.84 -12.14 21.02
N PRO A 48 17.75 -12.00 21.78
CA PRO A 48 16.45 -12.44 21.30
C PRO A 48 16.26 -11.85 19.90
N PRO A 49 15.82 -12.64 18.93
CA PRO A 49 15.68 -12.17 17.56
C PRO A 49 14.86 -10.87 17.57
N LYS A 50 15.44 -9.80 17.03
CA LYS A 50 14.76 -8.50 16.95
C LYS A 50 13.44 -8.70 16.21
N ILE A 51 12.32 -8.41 16.88
CA ILE A 51 11.01 -8.46 16.24
C ILE A 51 10.91 -7.31 15.24
N PRO A 52 10.76 -7.58 13.93
CA PRO A 52 10.68 -6.54 12.91
C PRO A 52 9.45 -5.65 13.13
N ARG A 53 9.62 -4.36 12.86
CA ARG A 53 8.58 -3.34 12.97
C ARG A 53 8.18 -2.84 11.58
N ILE A 54 6.90 -2.90 11.26
CA ILE A 54 6.32 -2.40 10.02
C ILE A 54 5.59 -1.09 10.34
N GLY A 55 6.08 0.03 9.82
CA GLY A 55 5.37 1.30 9.91
C GLY A 55 4.22 1.34 8.89
N TYR A 56 2.99 1.56 9.35
CA TYR A 56 1.81 1.69 8.49
C TYR A 56 1.10 3.01 8.76
N ILE A 57 0.75 3.76 7.71
CA ILE A 57 0.00 5.01 7.84
C ILE A 57 -1.35 4.87 7.14
N SER A 58 -2.42 5.13 7.88
CA SER A 58 -3.75 5.31 7.32
C SER A 58 -4.10 6.79 7.20
N GLY A 59 -4.69 7.19 6.07
CA GLY A 59 -5.19 8.56 5.91
C GLY A 59 -6.50 8.83 6.64
N THR A 60 -7.33 7.80 6.77
CA THR A 60 -8.74 7.93 7.17
C THR A 60 -9.04 7.27 8.51
N PHE A 61 -8.46 6.10 8.76
CA PHE A 61 -8.77 5.28 9.92
C PHE A 61 -7.87 5.60 11.11
N SER A 62 -8.41 5.45 12.32
CA SER A 62 -7.67 5.62 13.57
C SER A 62 -7.03 4.32 14.05
N PRO A 63 -6.09 4.36 15.01
CA PRO A 63 -5.55 3.15 15.64
C PRO A 63 -6.60 2.28 16.35
N SER A 64 -7.66 2.90 16.89
CA SER A 64 -8.78 2.18 17.53
C SER A 64 -9.75 1.53 16.53
N ASN A 65 -9.75 2.00 15.27
CA ASN A 65 -10.52 1.43 14.17
C ASN A 65 -9.66 1.43 12.90
N PRO A 66 -8.74 0.46 12.75
CA PRO A 66 -7.68 0.50 11.74
C PRO A 66 -8.16 0.27 10.30
N GLY A 67 -9.42 -0.14 10.13
CA GLY A 67 -10.05 -0.33 8.83
C GLY A 67 -9.62 -1.61 8.08
N PRO A 68 -10.25 -1.89 6.93
CA PRO A 68 -10.12 -3.18 6.22
C PRO A 68 -8.75 -3.37 5.57
N TYR A 69 -8.06 -2.31 5.22
CA TYR A 69 -6.83 -2.40 4.44
C TYR A 69 -5.64 -2.93 5.25
N VAL A 70 -5.46 -2.45 6.48
CA VAL A 70 -4.42 -3.00 7.37
C VAL A 70 -4.76 -4.42 7.79
N GLU A 71 -6.04 -4.77 7.92
CA GLU A 71 -6.46 -6.14 8.18
C GLU A 71 -6.13 -7.08 7.01
N ALA A 72 -6.27 -6.61 5.77
CA ALA A 72 -5.85 -7.35 4.59
C ALA A 72 -4.31 -7.58 4.58
N LEU A 73 -3.52 -6.55 4.95
CA LEU A 73 -2.08 -6.70 5.14
C LEU A 73 -1.76 -7.73 6.23
N ARG A 74 -2.43 -7.65 7.40
CA ARG A 74 -2.28 -8.63 8.49
C ARG A 74 -2.62 -10.03 8.05
N GLN A 75 -3.68 -10.19 7.25
CA GLN A 75 -4.06 -11.48 6.69
C GLN A 75 -2.95 -12.03 5.78
N GLY A 76 -2.43 -11.22 4.84
CA GLY A 76 -1.32 -11.62 3.99
C GLY A 76 -0.06 -12.00 4.78
N MET A 77 0.25 -11.29 5.87
CA MET A 77 1.35 -11.64 6.77
C MET A 77 1.09 -13.00 7.46
N ARG A 78 -0.14 -13.26 7.94
CA ARG A 78 -0.50 -14.56 8.55
C ARG A 78 -0.36 -15.72 7.57
N GLU A 79 -0.78 -15.54 6.32
CA GLU A 79 -0.65 -16.54 5.25
C GLU A 79 0.82 -16.89 4.96
N LEU A 80 1.75 -15.96 5.21
CA LEU A 80 3.20 -16.14 5.09
C LEU A 80 3.87 -16.66 6.39
N GLY A 81 3.08 -17.02 7.41
CA GLY A 81 3.58 -17.61 8.67
C GLY A 81 3.96 -16.59 9.74
N TYR A 82 3.60 -15.30 9.55
CA TYR A 82 3.85 -14.29 10.56
C TYR A 82 2.70 -14.21 11.57
N THR A 83 3.04 -13.89 12.83
CA THR A 83 2.08 -13.66 13.92
C THR A 83 2.43 -12.35 14.60
N GLU A 84 1.51 -11.37 14.52
CA GLU A 84 1.72 -10.05 15.15
C GLU A 84 1.91 -10.20 16.67
N GLY A 85 2.87 -9.47 17.21
CA GLY A 85 3.29 -9.57 18.61
C GLY A 85 4.30 -10.68 18.90
N LYS A 86 4.50 -11.65 17.98
CA LYS A 86 5.48 -12.75 18.14
C LYS A 86 6.72 -12.57 17.26
N ASN A 87 6.52 -12.41 15.96
CA ASN A 87 7.62 -12.31 15.00
C ASN A 87 7.51 -11.10 14.05
N PHE A 88 6.53 -10.22 14.24
CA PHE A 88 6.49 -8.86 13.71
C PHE A 88 5.54 -7.98 14.53
N LEU A 89 5.65 -6.64 14.35
CA LEU A 89 4.77 -5.63 14.94
C LEU A 89 4.36 -4.63 13.86
N ILE A 90 3.11 -4.14 13.91
CA ILE A 90 2.67 -3.00 13.11
C ILE A 90 2.65 -1.74 13.97
N GLU A 91 3.51 -0.79 13.64
CA GLU A 91 3.48 0.58 14.15
C GLU A 91 2.44 1.37 13.34
N TYR A 92 1.17 1.21 13.71
CA TYR A 92 0.06 1.86 13.04
C TYR A 92 -0.05 3.34 13.43
N ARG A 93 -0.22 4.22 12.46
CA ARG A 93 -0.54 5.64 12.66
C ARG A 93 -1.71 6.04 11.75
N GLY A 94 -2.67 6.76 12.32
CA GLY A 94 -3.81 7.33 11.61
C GLY A 94 -3.64 8.82 11.44
N ALA A 95 -3.78 9.35 10.24
CA ALA A 95 -3.88 10.79 10.01
C ALA A 95 -5.30 11.34 10.26
N GLU A 96 -6.31 10.46 10.30
CA GLU A 96 -7.71 10.77 10.59
C GLU A 96 -8.27 11.96 9.80
N GLY A 97 -7.88 12.05 8.52
CA GLY A 97 -8.23 13.15 7.62
C GLY A 97 -7.34 14.40 7.75
N LYS A 98 -6.41 14.44 8.71
CA LYS A 98 -5.48 15.56 8.94
C LYS A 98 -4.15 15.31 8.22
N PHE A 99 -4.18 15.41 6.89
CA PHE A 99 -3.05 15.04 6.04
C PHE A 99 -1.79 15.88 6.26
N GLU A 100 -1.93 17.09 6.77
CA GLU A 100 -0.84 17.95 7.20
C GLU A 100 0.03 17.36 8.31
N THR A 101 -0.50 16.38 9.06
CA THR A 101 0.26 15.67 10.12
C THR A 101 1.19 14.59 9.58
N ILE A 102 0.99 14.12 8.34
CA ILE A 102 1.73 12.99 7.76
C ILE A 102 3.25 13.18 7.77
N PRO A 103 3.84 14.34 7.43
CA PRO A 103 5.28 14.53 7.51
C PRO A 103 5.85 14.30 8.92
N GLY A 104 5.12 14.73 9.95
CA GLY A 104 5.47 14.49 11.35
C GLY A 104 5.41 13.01 11.72
N ILE A 105 4.36 12.31 11.28
CA ILE A 105 4.19 10.85 11.48
C ILE A 105 5.33 10.08 10.78
N ILE A 106 5.68 10.44 9.56
CA ILE A 106 6.82 9.81 8.85
C ILE A 106 8.12 10.02 9.64
N THR A 107 8.38 11.24 10.13
CA THR A 107 9.57 11.55 10.91
C THR A 107 9.62 10.71 12.20
N GLU A 108 8.49 10.52 12.86
CA GLU A 108 8.37 9.65 14.04
C GLU A 108 8.73 8.19 13.69
N LEU A 109 8.12 7.61 12.64
CA LEU A 109 8.38 6.23 12.23
C LEU A 109 9.84 6.01 11.81
N VAL A 110 10.45 6.99 11.14
CA VAL A 110 11.88 6.96 10.79
C VAL A 110 12.74 6.97 12.05
N ARG A 111 12.41 7.80 13.06
CA ARG A 111 13.11 7.84 14.35
C ARG A 111 12.95 6.54 15.15
N LEU A 112 11.79 5.89 15.06
CA LEU A 112 11.53 4.57 15.65
C LEU A 112 12.32 3.46 14.97
N LYS A 113 13.01 3.76 13.84
CA LYS A 113 13.79 2.80 13.05
C LYS A 113 12.98 1.57 12.68
N VAL A 114 11.77 1.79 12.14
CA VAL A 114 10.97 0.70 11.59
C VAL A 114 11.74 0.00 10.48
N ASP A 115 11.54 -1.31 10.32
CA ASP A 115 12.28 -2.12 9.36
C ASP A 115 11.72 -1.98 7.93
N VAL A 116 10.42 -1.65 7.80
CA VAL A 116 9.72 -1.41 6.53
C VAL A 116 8.61 -0.38 6.75
N LEU A 117 8.39 0.50 5.79
CA LEU A 117 7.21 1.38 5.71
C LEU A 117 6.24 0.83 4.66
N VAL A 118 4.97 0.65 5.01
CA VAL A 118 3.88 0.34 4.08
C VAL A 118 2.97 1.56 3.96
N LEU A 119 2.97 2.20 2.79
CA LEU A 119 2.38 3.52 2.59
C LEU A 119 1.35 3.50 1.44
N PRO A 120 0.04 3.54 1.77
CA PRO A 120 -1.03 3.58 0.77
C PRO A 120 -1.46 5.00 0.38
N ILE A 121 -0.73 6.02 0.81
CA ILE A 121 -1.07 7.43 0.57
C ILE A 121 0.07 8.05 -0.23
N PHE A 122 -0.23 8.57 -1.42
CA PHE A 122 0.77 9.17 -2.31
C PHE A 122 1.60 10.25 -1.59
N TYR A 123 0.96 11.14 -0.86
CA TYR A 123 1.63 12.18 -0.09
C TYR A 123 2.57 11.63 1.01
N ALA A 124 2.19 10.50 1.65
CA ALA A 124 3.05 9.83 2.62
C ALA A 124 4.27 9.19 1.95
N ILE A 125 4.10 8.64 0.73
CA ILE A 125 5.21 8.08 -0.05
C ILE A 125 6.21 9.18 -0.40
N GLU A 126 5.74 10.35 -0.87
CA GLU A 126 6.60 11.50 -1.16
C GLU A 126 7.33 12.02 0.08
N ALA A 127 6.63 12.13 1.22
CA ALA A 127 7.22 12.53 2.49
C ALA A 127 8.30 11.54 2.96
N ALA A 128 8.02 10.24 2.89
CA ALA A 128 8.97 9.20 3.26
C ALA A 128 10.20 9.17 2.32
N LYS A 129 10.00 9.35 1.01
CA LYS A 129 11.09 9.46 0.02
C LYS A 129 12.08 10.58 0.36
N LYS A 130 11.58 11.69 0.93
CA LYS A 130 12.41 12.82 1.39
C LYS A 130 13.09 12.50 2.73
N ALA A 131 12.37 11.86 3.66
CA ALA A 131 12.81 11.62 5.04
C ALA A 131 13.83 10.49 5.18
N THR A 132 13.81 9.47 4.31
CA THR A 132 14.73 8.34 4.37
C THR A 132 15.16 7.83 3.00
N LYS A 133 16.43 7.36 2.93
CA LYS A 133 16.98 6.65 1.76
C LYS A 133 17.31 5.20 2.07
N THR A 134 17.18 4.79 3.33
CA THR A 134 17.62 3.49 3.82
C THR A 134 16.49 2.59 4.27
N ILE A 135 15.43 3.15 4.90
CA ILE A 135 14.27 2.35 5.29
C ILE A 135 13.50 1.95 4.02
N PRO A 136 13.29 0.65 3.77
CA PRO A 136 12.46 0.17 2.69
C PRO A 136 11.05 0.72 2.73
N ILE A 137 10.51 1.08 1.57
CA ILE A 137 9.14 1.58 1.41
C ILE A 137 8.38 0.65 0.45
N VAL A 138 7.34 0.01 0.95
CA VAL A 138 6.35 -0.70 0.15
C VAL A 138 5.22 0.29 -0.12
N MET A 139 5.20 0.84 -1.33
CA MET A 139 4.14 1.76 -1.75
C MET A 139 2.92 0.99 -2.26
N ILE A 140 1.73 1.58 -2.05
CA ILE A 140 0.50 1.24 -2.77
C ILE A 140 0.00 2.55 -3.38
N THR A 141 0.15 2.71 -4.68
CA THR A 141 -0.16 3.97 -5.37
C THR A 141 -1.17 3.79 -6.47
N GLN A 142 -1.97 4.83 -6.71
CA GLN A 142 -2.97 4.88 -7.79
C GLN A 142 -2.46 5.60 -9.04
N VAL A 143 -1.27 6.20 -8.96
CA VAL A 143 -0.64 6.91 -10.07
C VAL A 143 0.56 6.14 -10.61
N ASP A 144 0.99 6.48 -11.81
CA ASP A 144 2.22 5.95 -12.39
C ASP A 144 3.43 6.38 -11.53
N PRO A 145 4.11 5.43 -10.87
CA PRO A 145 5.23 5.75 -9.98
C PRO A 145 6.50 6.16 -10.71
N VAL A 146 6.62 5.85 -12.01
CA VAL A 146 7.73 6.29 -12.85
C VAL A 146 7.53 7.74 -13.24
N ALA A 147 6.34 8.08 -13.77
CA ALA A 147 5.99 9.45 -14.11
C ALA A 147 6.00 10.39 -12.88
N ALA A 148 5.64 9.87 -11.70
CA ALA A 148 5.73 10.58 -10.43
C ALA A 148 7.17 10.66 -9.87
N GLY A 149 8.15 10.06 -10.54
CA GLY A 149 9.54 10.04 -10.10
C GLY A 149 9.77 9.27 -8.81
N LEU A 150 8.89 8.37 -8.40
CA LEU A 150 9.06 7.55 -7.19
C LEU A 150 10.07 6.43 -7.40
N VAL A 151 10.08 5.83 -8.59
CA VAL A 151 10.98 4.74 -8.99
C VAL A 151 11.55 5.01 -10.39
N ALA A 152 12.68 4.39 -10.72
CA ALA A 152 13.33 4.56 -12.02
C ALA A 152 12.57 3.83 -13.15
N SER A 153 12.08 2.62 -12.86
CA SER A 153 11.19 1.84 -13.74
C SER A 153 10.40 0.83 -12.89
N LEU A 154 9.33 0.26 -13.47
CA LEU A 154 8.55 -0.77 -12.78
C LEU A 154 9.37 -2.06 -12.59
N ALA A 155 10.13 -2.48 -13.60
CA ALA A 155 10.94 -3.70 -13.54
C ALA A 155 12.14 -3.57 -12.60
N ARG A 156 12.74 -2.37 -12.49
CA ARG A 156 13.90 -2.08 -11.65
C ARG A 156 13.69 -0.74 -10.94
N PRO A 157 13.11 -0.72 -9.75
CA PRO A 157 12.80 0.49 -9.01
C PRO A 157 14.03 1.37 -8.68
N GLY A 158 15.18 0.74 -8.41
CA GLY A 158 16.49 1.40 -8.34
C GLY A 158 16.79 2.14 -7.03
N GLY A 159 15.87 2.15 -6.06
CA GLY A 159 16.02 2.84 -4.79
C GLY A 159 15.50 2.04 -3.60
N ASN A 160 15.06 2.74 -2.55
CA ASN A 160 14.43 2.11 -1.37
C ASN A 160 12.91 1.98 -1.47
N ILE A 161 12.30 2.27 -2.63
CA ILE A 161 10.85 2.22 -2.87
C ILE A 161 10.54 1.11 -3.86
N THR A 162 9.57 0.26 -3.52
CA THR A 162 8.95 -0.75 -4.38
C THR A 162 7.49 -0.93 -3.98
N GLY A 163 6.75 -1.87 -4.55
CA GLY A 163 5.38 -2.21 -4.13
C GLY A 163 4.40 -2.36 -5.29
N LEU A 164 3.20 -1.78 -5.15
CA LEU A 164 2.08 -1.98 -6.06
C LEU A 164 1.59 -0.64 -6.63
N ALA A 165 1.39 -0.59 -7.95
CA ALA A 165 0.82 0.54 -8.66
C ALA A 165 -0.49 0.12 -9.31
N THR A 166 -1.64 0.56 -8.76
CA THR A 166 -2.94 0.10 -9.22
C THR A 166 -3.41 0.76 -10.51
N LEU A 167 -2.70 1.79 -10.99
CA LEU A 167 -2.98 2.55 -12.21
C LEU A 167 -4.47 2.90 -12.37
N GLN A 168 -5.12 3.24 -11.26
CA GLN A 168 -6.56 3.56 -11.23
C GLN A 168 -6.95 4.64 -12.25
N ARG A 169 -5.99 5.49 -12.62
CA ARG A 169 -6.20 6.61 -13.54
C ARG A 169 -6.39 6.15 -14.99
N ASP A 170 -5.69 5.09 -15.41
CA ASP A 170 -5.79 4.53 -16.75
C ASP A 170 -7.16 3.93 -17.03
N LEU A 171 -7.95 3.65 -15.97
CA LEU A 171 -9.32 3.14 -16.07
C LEU A 171 -10.38 4.23 -16.33
N SER A 172 -10.00 5.51 -16.44
CA SER A 172 -10.93 6.63 -16.61
C SER A 172 -11.83 6.44 -17.84
N GLY A 173 -11.27 6.01 -18.97
CA GLY A 173 -12.05 5.71 -20.19
C GLY A 173 -13.05 4.58 -19.96
N LYS A 174 -12.61 3.48 -19.35
CA LYS A 174 -13.46 2.33 -19.09
C LYS A 174 -14.61 2.63 -18.11
N ARG A 175 -14.34 3.45 -17.10
CA ARG A 175 -15.41 3.91 -16.18
C ARG A 175 -16.46 4.76 -16.89
N LEU A 176 -16.03 5.68 -17.78
CA LEU A 176 -16.96 6.49 -18.59
C LEU A 176 -17.76 5.61 -19.56
N GLU A 177 -17.16 4.64 -20.23
CA GLU A 177 -17.85 3.68 -21.08
C GLU A 177 -18.93 2.90 -20.31
N LEU A 178 -18.56 2.31 -19.17
CA LEU A 178 -19.49 1.56 -18.31
C LEU A 178 -20.64 2.44 -17.81
N LEU A 179 -20.35 3.68 -17.46
CA LEU A 179 -21.35 4.64 -17.02
C LEU A 179 -22.30 5.01 -18.17
N ALA A 180 -21.79 5.19 -19.39
CA ALA A 180 -22.56 5.48 -20.59
C ALA A 180 -23.46 4.28 -20.99
N GLU A 181 -23.03 3.06 -20.73
CA GLU A 181 -23.84 1.86 -20.95
C GLU A 181 -25.03 1.75 -19.98
N VAL A 182 -24.92 2.35 -18.78
CA VAL A 182 -25.94 2.31 -17.71
C VAL A 182 -26.87 3.54 -17.77
N VAL A 183 -26.34 4.69 -18.19
CA VAL A 183 -27.10 5.96 -18.23
C VAL A 183 -27.50 6.28 -19.65
N PRO A 184 -28.79 6.11 -20.03
CA PRO A 184 -29.26 6.45 -21.37
C PRO A 184 -29.01 7.94 -21.67
N ARG A 185 -28.46 8.22 -22.86
CA ARG A 185 -28.19 9.60 -23.32
C ARG A 185 -27.24 10.38 -22.39
N LEU A 186 -26.27 9.68 -21.79
CA LEU A 186 -25.22 10.36 -21.03
C LEU A 186 -24.55 11.40 -21.92
N SER A 187 -24.53 12.64 -21.45
CA SER A 187 -23.93 13.77 -22.18
C SER A 187 -22.95 14.57 -21.34
N ARG A 188 -23.23 14.70 -20.04
CA ARG A 188 -22.40 15.48 -19.12
C ARG A 188 -22.22 14.74 -17.80
N VAL A 189 -20.96 14.65 -17.36
CA VAL A 189 -20.55 13.97 -16.12
C VAL A 189 -19.91 14.98 -15.17
N GLY A 190 -20.45 15.09 -13.95
CA GLY A 190 -19.82 15.81 -12.87
C GLY A 190 -18.65 14.99 -12.32
N ILE A 191 -17.47 15.58 -12.27
CA ILE A 191 -16.28 14.93 -11.71
C ILE A 191 -15.99 15.56 -10.35
N LEU A 192 -16.38 14.88 -9.28
CA LEU A 192 -16.13 15.32 -7.91
C LEU A 192 -14.67 15.02 -7.54
N ARG A 193 -13.93 16.05 -7.14
CA ARG A 193 -12.50 15.98 -6.89
C ARG A 193 -12.01 16.91 -5.79
N SER A 194 -10.89 16.58 -5.15
CA SER A 194 -10.19 17.51 -4.25
C SER A 194 -9.47 18.59 -5.05
N ALA A 195 -9.62 19.85 -4.67
CA ALA A 195 -8.91 20.97 -5.30
C ALA A 195 -7.42 21.01 -4.93
N ASN A 196 -7.07 20.52 -3.74
CA ASN A 196 -5.74 20.69 -3.14
C ASN A 196 -4.81 19.46 -3.34
N GLU A 197 -5.31 18.36 -3.91
CA GLU A 197 -4.50 17.19 -4.16
C GLU A 197 -4.07 17.07 -5.62
N SER A 198 -2.75 17.06 -5.86
CA SER A 198 -2.17 16.89 -7.21
C SER A 198 -2.69 15.62 -7.92
N VAL A 199 -2.89 14.55 -7.16
CA VAL A 199 -3.46 13.29 -7.65
C VAL A 199 -4.86 13.48 -8.23
N SER A 200 -5.70 14.30 -7.58
CA SER A 200 -7.03 14.66 -8.08
C SER A 200 -6.99 15.47 -9.39
N ALA A 201 -6.04 16.38 -9.51
CA ALA A 201 -5.85 17.16 -10.74
C ALA A 201 -5.40 16.28 -11.91
N ILE A 202 -4.48 15.34 -11.67
CA ILE A 202 -4.05 14.34 -12.65
C ILE A 202 -5.26 13.50 -13.10
N GLY A 203 -6.02 12.93 -12.16
CA GLY A 203 -7.21 12.14 -12.48
C GLY A 203 -8.24 12.91 -13.29
N PHE A 204 -8.50 14.16 -12.96
CA PHE A 204 -9.41 15.00 -13.73
C PHE A 204 -8.94 15.19 -15.18
N LYS A 205 -7.64 15.39 -15.41
CA LYS A 205 -7.06 15.49 -16.75
C LYS A 205 -7.30 14.20 -17.55
N GLU A 206 -7.13 13.04 -16.92
CA GLU A 206 -7.38 11.73 -17.56
C GLU A 206 -8.87 11.58 -17.94
N TYR A 207 -9.80 11.87 -17.03
CA TYR A 207 -11.23 11.85 -17.34
C TYR A 207 -11.60 12.84 -18.44
N LYS A 208 -11.01 14.04 -18.45
CA LYS A 208 -11.25 15.04 -19.51
C LYS A 208 -10.76 14.53 -20.87
N THR A 209 -9.62 13.85 -20.92
CA THR A 209 -9.09 13.24 -22.15
C THR A 209 -10.00 12.11 -22.64
N ALA A 210 -10.37 11.19 -21.77
CA ALA A 210 -11.23 10.06 -22.08
C ALA A 210 -12.65 10.51 -22.52
N ALA A 211 -13.22 11.51 -21.84
CA ALA A 211 -14.53 12.07 -22.17
C ALA A 211 -14.60 12.65 -23.58
N ARG A 212 -13.53 13.32 -24.03
CA ARG A 212 -13.45 13.84 -25.42
C ARG A 212 -13.59 12.73 -26.45
N ALA A 213 -12.93 11.58 -26.25
CA ALA A 213 -13.02 10.43 -27.14
C ALA A 213 -14.45 9.87 -27.20
N LEU A 214 -15.18 9.95 -26.09
CA LEU A 214 -16.58 9.49 -25.98
C LEU A 214 -17.62 10.58 -26.30
N LYS A 215 -17.18 11.77 -26.73
CA LYS A 215 -18.05 12.95 -27.00
C LYS A 215 -18.88 13.37 -25.78
N LEU A 216 -18.35 13.14 -24.56
CA LEU A 216 -18.97 13.55 -23.31
C LEU A 216 -18.39 14.89 -22.83
N GLN A 217 -19.20 15.69 -22.15
CA GLN A 217 -18.77 16.86 -21.41
C GLN A 217 -18.43 16.44 -19.97
N VAL A 218 -17.40 17.06 -19.39
CA VAL A 218 -17.07 16.88 -17.98
C VAL A 218 -17.03 18.21 -17.27
N GLU A 219 -17.62 18.25 -16.07
CA GLU A 219 -17.65 19.41 -15.19
C GLU A 219 -16.81 19.13 -13.95
N SER A 220 -15.90 20.04 -13.58
CA SER A 220 -15.11 19.93 -12.36
C SER A 220 -15.90 20.39 -11.14
N LEU A 221 -16.16 19.47 -10.22
CA LEU A 221 -16.83 19.74 -8.96
C LEU A 221 -15.78 19.69 -7.86
N GLU A 222 -15.24 20.83 -7.50
CA GLU A 222 -14.11 20.95 -6.58
C GLU A 222 -14.58 21.03 -5.14
N VAL A 223 -13.91 20.26 -4.27
CA VAL A 223 -14.06 20.33 -2.83
C VAL A 223 -12.73 20.60 -2.15
N GLN A 224 -12.77 21.22 -0.97
CA GLN A 224 -11.58 21.59 -0.21
C GLN A 224 -11.71 21.21 1.27
N GLY A 225 -10.56 20.96 1.89
CA GLY A 225 -10.47 20.71 3.33
C GLY A 225 -10.97 19.33 3.76
N SER A 226 -10.86 19.07 5.05
CA SER A 226 -11.29 17.79 5.68
C SER A 226 -12.81 17.69 5.86
N ASN A 227 -13.51 18.81 5.93
CA ASN A 227 -14.98 18.88 5.94
C ASN A 227 -15.49 19.63 4.70
N PRO A 228 -15.50 18.95 3.52
CA PRO A 228 -15.81 19.59 2.25
C PRO A 228 -17.30 19.98 2.13
N ASP A 229 -17.58 21.08 1.43
CA ASP A 229 -18.95 21.44 1.01
C ASP A 229 -19.43 20.53 -0.12
N LEU A 230 -19.89 19.34 0.26
CA LEU A 230 -20.43 18.37 -0.68
C LEU A 230 -21.78 18.80 -1.24
N GLU A 231 -22.64 19.41 -0.42
CA GLU A 231 -23.96 19.87 -0.84
C GLU A 231 -23.85 20.91 -1.95
N GLY A 232 -22.98 21.91 -1.78
CA GLY A 232 -22.70 22.93 -2.82
C GLY A 232 -22.18 22.29 -4.10
N SER A 233 -21.29 21.32 -4.02
CA SER A 233 -20.79 20.58 -5.19
C SER A 233 -21.88 19.81 -5.93
N PHE A 234 -22.81 19.15 -5.20
CA PHE A 234 -23.94 18.48 -5.83
C PHE A 234 -24.93 19.47 -6.46
N GLN A 235 -25.17 20.62 -5.85
CA GLN A 235 -26.00 21.68 -6.46
C GLN A 235 -25.33 22.22 -7.74
N ALA A 236 -24.01 22.39 -7.76
CA ALA A 236 -23.28 22.77 -8.96
C ALA A 236 -23.42 21.72 -10.07
N ALA A 237 -23.37 20.42 -9.75
CA ALA A 237 -23.60 19.34 -10.69
C ALA A 237 -25.00 19.42 -11.32
N LEU A 238 -26.03 19.65 -10.51
CA LEU A 238 -27.42 19.80 -11.00
C LEU A 238 -27.58 21.05 -11.86
N LYS A 239 -27.02 22.17 -11.43
CA LYS A 239 -27.06 23.47 -12.18
C LYS A 239 -26.35 23.33 -13.53
N SER A 240 -25.29 22.58 -13.63
CA SER A 240 -24.60 22.30 -14.89
C SER A 240 -25.27 21.22 -15.73
N HIS A 241 -26.42 20.68 -15.30
CA HIS A 241 -27.15 19.59 -15.96
C HIS A 241 -26.32 18.31 -16.12
N ALA A 242 -25.48 17.97 -15.13
CA ALA A 242 -24.80 16.69 -15.13
C ALA A 242 -25.82 15.54 -15.01
N ASN A 243 -25.70 14.54 -15.89
CA ASN A 243 -26.59 13.35 -15.87
C ASN A 243 -25.99 12.21 -15.05
N ALA A 244 -24.73 12.29 -14.67
CA ALA A 244 -24.04 11.31 -13.84
C ALA A 244 -22.89 11.95 -13.07
N LEU A 245 -22.38 11.24 -12.10
CA LEU A 245 -21.26 11.64 -11.23
C LEU A 245 -20.14 10.62 -11.29
N ILE A 246 -18.92 11.09 -11.31
CA ILE A 246 -17.74 10.30 -10.96
C ILE A 246 -17.05 10.96 -9.77
N ALA A 247 -16.68 10.19 -8.75
CA ALA A 247 -15.86 10.70 -7.65
C ALA A 247 -14.44 10.16 -7.80
N ILE A 248 -13.48 11.07 -8.00
CA ILE A 248 -12.06 10.74 -7.99
C ILE A 248 -11.65 10.44 -6.55
N THR A 249 -11.04 9.29 -6.33
CA THR A 249 -10.56 8.91 -5.00
C THR A 249 -9.49 9.90 -4.54
N SER A 250 -9.81 10.58 -3.47
CA SER A 250 -8.97 11.53 -2.75
C SER A 250 -9.27 11.39 -1.26
N ASN A 251 -8.34 11.83 -0.42
CA ASN A 251 -8.50 11.64 1.01
C ASN A 251 -9.79 12.28 1.58
N PRO A 252 -10.10 13.56 1.33
CA PRO A 252 -11.32 14.17 1.86
C PRO A 252 -12.60 13.50 1.34
N LEU A 253 -12.61 13.05 0.08
CA LEU A 253 -13.77 12.39 -0.48
C LEU A 253 -13.94 10.96 0.06
N PHE A 254 -12.85 10.21 0.22
CA PHE A 254 -12.89 8.86 0.77
C PHE A 254 -13.37 8.86 2.23
N HIS A 255 -12.92 9.83 3.03
CA HIS A 255 -13.40 10.02 4.42
C HIS A 255 -14.92 10.28 4.46
N ASN A 256 -15.45 10.97 3.45
CA ASN A 256 -16.86 11.30 3.31
C ASN A 256 -17.63 10.37 2.35
N ALA A 257 -17.10 9.20 2.01
CA ALA A 257 -17.64 8.31 0.98
C ALA A 257 -19.14 7.99 1.17
N LYS A 258 -19.57 7.69 2.40
CA LYS A 258 -20.97 7.43 2.72
C LYS A 258 -21.86 8.64 2.43
N ARG A 259 -21.40 9.85 2.78
CA ARG A 259 -22.17 11.09 2.54
C ARG A 259 -22.24 11.41 1.05
N VAL A 260 -21.14 11.22 0.30
CA VAL A 260 -21.13 11.37 -1.18
C VAL A 260 -22.15 10.41 -1.81
N ALA A 261 -22.15 9.12 -1.42
CA ALA A 261 -23.09 8.14 -1.93
C ALA A 261 -24.55 8.52 -1.59
N GLN A 262 -24.82 9.00 -0.37
CA GLN A 262 -26.15 9.46 0.04
C GLN A 262 -26.62 10.67 -0.77
N LEU A 263 -25.75 11.62 -1.04
CA LEU A 263 -26.06 12.80 -1.88
C LEU A 263 -26.31 12.41 -3.34
N ALA A 264 -25.55 11.44 -3.88
CA ALA A 264 -25.82 10.90 -5.21
C ALA A 264 -27.21 10.26 -5.29
N ILE A 265 -27.59 9.45 -4.26
CA ILE A 265 -28.94 8.87 -4.16
C ILE A 265 -30.01 9.95 -4.05
N LYS A 266 -29.85 10.93 -3.13
CA LYS A 266 -30.80 12.02 -2.90
C LYS A 266 -31.10 12.81 -4.18
N ASN A 267 -30.05 13.08 -4.96
CA ASN A 267 -30.15 13.83 -6.20
C ASN A 267 -30.42 12.94 -7.44
N ARG A 268 -30.63 11.63 -7.26
CA ARG A 268 -30.87 10.65 -8.34
C ARG A 268 -29.79 10.70 -9.42
N LEU A 269 -28.53 10.95 -9.04
CA LEU A 269 -27.39 10.96 -9.94
C LEU A 269 -26.74 9.57 -9.99
N PRO A 270 -26.80 8.86 -11.13
CA PRO A 270 -26.02 7.65 -11.34
C PRO A 270 -24.54 7.95 -11.10
N SER A 271 -23.86 7.09 -10.32
CA SER A 271 -22.50 7.40 -9.86
C SER A 271 -21.54 6.24 -10.08
N MET A 272 -20.34 6.56 -10.53
CA MET A 272 -19.21 5.65 -10.72
C MET A 272 -18.07 6.04 -9.79
N TYR A 273 -17.41 5.04 -9.21
CA TYR A 273 -16.34 5.24 -8.22
C TYR A 273 -15.07 4.49 -8.60
N GLU A 274 -13.95 4.95 -8.06
CA GLU A 274 -12.63 4.40 -8.30
C GLU A 274 -12.21 3.32 -7.27
N GLY A 275 -13.16 2.81 -6.49
CA GLY A 275 -12.91 1.77 -5.49
C GLY A 275 -14.19 1.05 -5.06
N ASN A 276 -14.07 -0.24 -4.74
CA ASN A 276 -15.20 -1.09 -4.39
C ASN A 276 -15.87 -0.71 -3.06
N THR A 277 -15.08 -0.18 -2.12
CA THR A 277 -15.56 0.29 -0.80
C THR A 277 -16.63 1.38 -0.90
N TRP A 278 -16.59 2.19 -1.96
CA TRP A 278 -17.63 3.19 -2.22
C TRP A 278 -19.00 2.57 -2.47
N VAL A 279 -19.02 1.44 -3.18
CA VAL A 279 -20.28 0.73 -3.50
C VAL A 279 -20.85 0.05 -2.26
N GLU A 280 -19.99 -0.40 -1.36
CA GLU A 280 -20.36 -1.00 -0.07
C GLU A 280 -21.07 0.01 0.84
N VAL A 281 -20.67 1.28 0.83
CA VAL A 281 -21.32 2.34 1.61
C VAL A 281 -22.51 3.00 0.91
N GLY A 282 -22.94 2.46 -0.26
CA GLY A 282 -24.15 2.87 -0.97
C GLY A 282 -23.94 3.51 -2.34
N GLY A 283 -22.72 3.56 -2.86
CA GLY A 283 -22.45 3.98 -4.24
C GLY A 283 -23.13 3.06 -5.26
N LEU A 284 -23.37 3.54 -6.48
CA LEU A 284 -24.06 2.77 -7.52
C LEU A 284 -23.16 1.70 -8.12
N MET A 285 -21.98 2.08 -8.61
CA MET A 285 -21.06 1.16 -9.27
C MET A 285 -19.61 1.63 -9.17
N SER A 286 -18.70 0.68 -9.24
CA SER A 286 -17.26 0.94 -9.32
C SER A 286 -16.60 0.02 -10.33
N TYR A 287 -15.47 0.49 -10.89
CA TYR A 287 -14.58 -0.34 -11.68
C TYR A 287 -13.14 -0.04 -11.24
N SER A 288 -12.51 -0.99 -10.56
CA SER A 288 -11.22 -0.80 -9.90
C SER A 288 -10.48 -2.12 -9.67
N ALA A 289 -9.18 -2.05 -9.40
CA ALA A 289 -8.49 -3.18 -8.77
C ALA A 289 -9.16 -3.53 -7.44
N ASN A 290 -9.05 -4.79 -7.03
CA ASN A 290 -9.51 -5.23 -5.72
C ASN A 290 -8.54 -4.75 -4.64
N ASP A 291 -8.90 -3.67 -3.94
CA ASP A 291 -8.03 -3.07 -2.92
C ASP A 291 -7.63 -4.06 -1.83
N ILE A 292 -8.54 -4.93 -1.37
CA ILE A 292 -8.25 -5.94 -0.34
C ILE A 292 -7.14 -6.88 -0.81
N GLU A 293 -7.20 -7.36 -2.05
CA GLU A 293 -6.17 -8.22 -2.63
C GLU A 293 -4.83 -7.48 -2.82
N VAL A 294 -4.88 -6.20 -3.20
CA VAL A 294 -3.68 -5.35 -3.32
C VAL A 294 -2.99 -5.21 -1.96
N PHE A 295 -3.74 -4.91 -0.89
CA PHE A 295 -3.17 -4.79 0.44
C PHE A 295 -2.69 -6.13 1.00
N ARG A 296 -3.40 -7.23 0.72
CA ARG A 296 -2.94 -8.58 1.05
C ARG A 296 -1.63 -8.92 0.32
N ARG A 297 -1.52 -8.55 -0.96
CA ARG A 297 -0.31 -8.74 -1.77
C ARG A 297 0.88 -7.92 -1.26
N ALA A 298 0.65 -6.76 -0.64
CA ALA A 298 1.72 -5.96 -0.03
C ALA A 298 2.52 -6.73 1.03
N ALA A 299 1.90 -7.70 1.71
CA ALA A 299 2.60 -8.58 2.66
C ALA A 299 3.72 -9.39 2.02
N PHE A 300 3.58 -9.80 0.75
CA PHE A 300 4.65 -10.47 0.01
C PHE A 300 5.91 -9.59 -0.10
N TYR A 301 5.74 -8.30 -0.37
CA TYR A 301 6.86 -7.36 -0.45
C TYR A 301 7.53 -7.18 0.90
N VAL A 302 6.71 -7.07 1.95
CA VAL A 302 7.21 -7.00 3.33
C VAL A 302 8.03 -8.25 3.67
N ASP A 303 7.50 -9.46 3.39
CA ASP A 303 8.20 -10.73 3.60
C ASP A 303 9.56 -10.78 2.89
N LYS A 304 9.59 -10.43 1.60
CA LYS A 304 10.83 -10.41 0.81
C LYS A 304 11.87 -9.46 1.39
N ILE A 305 11.44 -8.28 1.81
CA ILE A 305 12.31 -7.26 2.40
C ILE A 305 12.83 -7.73 3.77
N LEU A 306 11.97 -8.28 4.63
CA LEU A 306 12.37 -8.81 5.93
C LEU A 306 13.34 -10.00 5.81
N LYS A 307 13.28 -10.74 4.70
CA LYS A 307 14.22 -11.82 4.34
C LYS A 307 15.49 -11.31 3.64
N GLY A 308 15.69 -9.99 3.54
CA GLY A 308 16.91 -9.36 3.04
C GLY A 308 16.91 -8.99 1.56
N THR A 309 15.80 -9.17 0.82
CA THR A 309 15.73 -8.72 -0.57
C THR A 309 15.67 -7.18 -0.60
N LYS A 310 16.50 -6.55 -1.45
CA LYS A 310 16.51 -5.10 -1.57
C LYS A 310 15.28 -4.60 -2.34
N PRO A 311 14.64 -3.49 -1.94
CA PRO A 311 13.54 -2.89 -2.70
C PRO A 311 13.89 -2.60 -4.17
N ALA A 312 15.15 -2.22 -4.43
CA ALA A 312 15.66 -1.96 -5.78
C ALA A 312 15.54 -3.15 -6.74
N ASP A 313 15.56 -4.37 -6.20
CA ASP A 313 15.54 -5.63 -6.95
C ASP A 313 14.13 -6.26 -7.01
N LEU A 314 13.14 -5.66 -6.33
CA LEU A 314 11.75 -6.09 -6.33
C LEU A 314 10.94 -5.26 -7.33
N PRO A 315 10.49 -5.84 -8.47
CA PRO A 315 9.66 -5.11 -9.43
C PRO A 315 8.39 -4.54 -8.81
N VAL A 316 7.96 -3.37 -9.28
CA VAL A 316 6.65 -2.83 -8.95
C VAL A 316 5.59 -3.61 -9.72
N GLU A 317 4.66 -4.23 -9.01
CA GLU A 317 3.55 -4.97 -9.63
C GLU A 317 2.37 -4.05 -9.94
N GLN A 318 1.67 -4.40 -11.03
CA GLN A 318 0.41 -3.82 -11.44
C GLN A 318 -0.68 -4.88 -11.38
N PRO A 319 -1.90 -4.59 -10.89
CA PRO A 319 -3.01 -5.52 -10.95
C PRO A 319 -3.34 -5.84 -12.41
N THR A 320 -3.61 -7.10 -12.68
CA THR A 320 -4.07 -7.58 -13.99
C THR A 320 -5.57 -7.82 -14.02
N LYS A 321 -6.22 -7.80 -12.84
CA LYS A 321 -7.66 -8.00 -12.68
C LYS A 321 -8.31 -6.76 -12.07
N PHE A 322 -9.44 -6.37 -12.66
CA PHE A 322 -10.27 -5.26 -12.19
C PHE A 322 -11.69 -5.76 -11.99
N ASP A 323 -12.30 -5.38 -10.88
CA ASP A 323 -13.64 -5.79 -10.50
C ASP A 323 -14.66 -4.71 -10.87
N LEU A 324 -15.72 -5.11 -11.57
CA LEU A 324 -16.94 -4.33 -11.74
C LEU A 324 -17.92 -4.70 -10.61
N VAL A 325 -18.18 -3.77 -9.71
CA VAL A 325 -19.12 -3.94 -8.59
C VAL A 325 -20.33 -3.05 -8.81
N ILE A 326 -21.53 -3.59 -8.62
CA ILE A 326 -22.82 -2.89 -8.86
C ILE A 326 -23.73 -3.05 -7.65
N ASN A 327 -24.38 -1.97 -7.25
CA ASN A 327 -25.38 -1.96 -6.17
C ASN A 327 -26.79 -1.77 -6.73
N LEU A 328 -27.55 -2.87 -6.81
CA LEU A 328 -28.93 -2.84 -7.30
C LEU A 328 -29.91 -2.15 -6.33
N LYS A 329 -29.62 -2.15 -5.00
CA LYS A 329 -30.40 -1.36 -4.04
C LYS A 329 -30.33 0.12 -4.36
N THR A 330 -29.12 0.60 -4.69
CA THR A 330 -28.90 2.00 -5.08
C THR A 330 -29.52 2.28 -6.44
N ALA A 331 -29.33 1.40 -7.43
CA ALA A 331 -29.97 1.53 -8.75
C ALA A 331 -31.49 1.71 -8.63
N LYS A 332 -32.16 0.87 -7.83
CA LYS A 332 -33.60 0.98 -7.55
C LYS A 332 -33.99 2.32 -6.92
N LYS A 333 -33.21 2.79 -5.93
CA LYS A 333 -33.48 4.08 -5.23
C LYS A 333 -33.40 5.28 -6.15
N ILE A 334 -32.48 5.27 -7.13
CA ILE A 334 -32.30 6.39 -8.07
C ILE A 334 -33.11 6.25 -9.35
N GLY A 335 -33.86 5.11 -9.52
CA GLY A 335 -34.68 4.87 -10.71
C GLY A 335 -33.89 4.46 -11.95
N VAL A 336 -32.73 3.85 -11.79
CA VAL A 336 -31.86 3.39 -12.89
C VAL A 336 -31.98 1.89 -13.06
N THR A 337 -32.24 1.44 -14.30
CA THR A 337 -32.22 0.03 -14.66
C THR A 337 -30.84 -0.35 -15.19
N ILE A 338 -30.16 -1.28 -14.53
CA ILE A 338 -28.87 -1.79 -15.00
C ILE A 338 -29.12 -2.81 -16.12
N PRO A 339 -28.58 -2.59 -17.34
CA PRO A 339 -28.76 -3.52 -18.45
C PRO A 339 -28.21 -4.92 -18.14
N GLN A 340 -28.89 -5.97 -18.61
CA GLN A 340 -28.48 -7.36 -18.37
C GLN A 340 -27.02 -7.62 -18.82
N LYS A 341 -26.62 -7.05 -19.96
CA LYS A 341 -25.24 -7.16 -20.46
C LYS A 341 -24.16 -6.63 -19.49
N ILE A 342 -24.51 -5.66 -18.65
CA ILE A 342 -23.62 -5.11 -17.61
C ILE A 342 -23.62 -6.01 -16.39
N LEU A 343 -24.80 -6.54 -15.99
CA LEU A 343 -24.90 -7.47 -14.85
C LEU A 343 -24.11 -8.76 -15.08
N VAL A 344 -24.09 -9.29 -16.30
CA VAL A 344 -23.30 -10.48 -16.65
C VAL A 344 -21.78 -10.21 -16.54
N ARG A 345 -21.35 -8.98 -16.77
CA ARG A 345 -19.94 -8.56 -16.67
C ARG A 345 -19.54 -8.19 -15.25
N ALA A 346 -20.50 -8.05 -14.33
CA ALA A 346 -20.20 -7.65 -12.97
C ALA A 346 -19.57 -8.82 -12.19
N ASP A 347 -18.43 -8.55 -11.54
CA ASP A 347 -17.76 -9.50 -10.65
C ASP A 347 -18.53 -9.64 -9.34
N ARG A 348 -19.22 -8.56 -8.90
CA ARG A 348 -20.03 -8.56 -7.68
C ARG A 348 -21.27 -7.68 -7.83
N VAL A 349 -22.41 -8.19 -7.39
CA VAL A 349 -23.71 -7.49 -7.39
C VAL A 349 -24.27 -7.46 -5.97
N ILE A 350 -24.47 -6.27 -5.41
CA ILE A 350 -25.11 -6.05 -4.09
C ILE A 350 -26.65 -5.95 -4.33
N ARG A 351 -27.39 -6.90 -3.73
CA ARG A 351 -28.86 -7.02 -3.85
C ARG A 351 -29.55 -6.68 -2.55
#